data_d3c0223751fc216589ef3d1b0210d1ca
#
_entry.id   d3c0223751fc216589ef3d1b0210d1ca
#
_cell.length_a   1.000
_cell.length_b   1.000
_cell.length_c   1.000
_cell.angle_alpha   90.00
_cell.angle_beta   90.00
_cell.angle_gamma   90.00
#
_symmetry.space_group_name_H-M   'P 1'
#
loop_
_entity.id
_entity.type
_entity.pdbx_description
1 polymer ?
#
loop_
_entity_poly.entity_id
_entity_poly.type
_entity_poly.pdbx_seq_one_letter_code
_entity_poly.pdbx_strand_id
1 'polypeptide(L)'
;MPEFVALSPNVEVIGQTVLAVVDGMGAFRNLALEILKRHGVDNPNPEGWYRQQLWLDSFKEIYERVGKSTLNLIGRKIPENAKFPPEIDSIDKALASINVAYHINHRGGEIGRYDFTKLGPNRARLVCANPYPCEFDLGLIQSMARRFQPVGRTPSVTHDETQPCRRKGGASCTYLVSW
;
A
#
# COMPACT_ATOMS: atom_id res chain seq x y z
N MET A 1 3.72 9.29 13.41
CA MET A 1 4.50 8.23 12.74
C MET A 1 4.99 8.79 11.41
N PRO A 2 6.29 8.89 11.16
CA PRO A 2 6.78 9.47 9.91
C PRO A 2 6.57 8.50 8.74
N GLU A 3 6.27 9.05 7.55
CA GLU A 3 6.32 8.28 6.30
C GLU A 3 7.77 7.88 5.98
N PHE A 4 7.93 6.78 5.27
CA PHE A 4 9.23 6.26 4.78
C PHE A 4 10.21 5.80 5.87
N VAL A 5 9.75 5.58 7.10
CA VAL A 5 10.61 5.07 8.19
C VAL A 5 10.00 3.81 8.77
N ALA A 6 10.69 2.67 8.64
CA ALA A 6 10.25 1.38 9.20
C ALA A 6 10.08 1.48 10.72
N LEU A 7 9.05 0.85 11.27
CA LEU A 7 8.73 0.90 12.70
C LEU A 7 9.69 0.07 13.55
N SER A 8 10.31 -0.94 12.93
CA SER A 8 11.36 -1.76 13.54
C SER A 8 12.47 -2.02 12.53
N PRO A 9 13.74 -2.04 12.95
CA PRO A 9 14.88 -2.11 12.03
C PRO A 9 15.01 -3.44 11.30
N ASN A 10 14.41 -4.50 11.85
CA ASN A 10 14.50 -5.85 11.31
C ASN A 10 13.32 -6.28 10.46
N VAL A 11 12.36 -5.38 10.21
CA VAL A 11 11.21 -5.69 9.37
C VAL A 11 11.66 -5.99 7.95
N GLU A 12 11.12 -7.07 7.40
CA GLU A 12 11.28 -7.48 6.03
C GLU A 12 9.94 -7.55 5.32
N VAL A 13 9.96 -7.32 4.01
CA VAL A 13 8.84 -7.42 3.09
C VAL A 13 9.15 -8.42 1.99
N ILE A 14 8.14 -9.19 1.58
CA ILE A 14 8.32 -10.19 0.52
C ILE A 14 8.56 -9.52 -0.85
N GLY A 15 9.41 -10.12 -1.66
CA GLY A 15 9.84 -9.58 -2.95
C GLY A 15 8.71 -9.40 -3.97
N GLN A 16 7.65 -10.21 -3.90
CA GLN A 16 6.47 -10.02 -4.75
C GLN A 16 5.86 -8.62 -4.54
N THR A 17 5.84 -8.11 -3.32
CA THR A 17 5.38 -6.75 -3.00
C THR A 17 6.37 -5.71 -3.52
N VAL A 18 7.68 -5.98 -3.42
CA VAL A 18 8.73 -5.08 -3.95
C VAL A 18 8.60 -4.92 -5.47
N LEU A 19 8.30 -6.01 -6.19
CA LEU A 19 8.10 -5.99 -7.64
C LEU A 19 6.91 -5.12 -8.08
N ALA A 20 5.93 -4.88 -7.21
CA ALA A 20 4.84 -3.95 -7.52
C ALA A 20 5.33 -2.51 -7.81
N VAL A 21 6.51 -2.11 -7.29
CA VAL A 21 7.16 -0.83 -7.66
C VAL A 21 7.48 -0.81 -9.14
N VAL A 22 8.08 -1.89 -9.63
CA VAL A 22 8.50 -2.01 -11.03
C VAL A 22 7.27 -1.99 -11.96
N ASP A 23 6.23 -2.72 -11.60
CA ASP A 23 4.99 -2.79 -12.36
C ASP A 23 4.20 -1.47 -12.32
N GLY A 24 4.18 -0.81 -11.17
CA GLY A 24 3.48 0.46 -10.97
C GLY A 24 4.12 1.63 -11.70
N MET A 25 5.42 1.56 -11.97
CA MET A 25 6.12 2.59 -12.73
C MET A 25 5.99 2.45 -14.26
N GLY A 26 5.45 1.33 -14.77
CA GLY A 26 5.12 1.15 -16.18
C GLY A 26 6.26 1.52 -17.13
N ALA A 27 6.10 2.58 -17.92
CA ALA A 27 7.13 3.06 -18.86
C ALA A 27 8.46 3.44 -18.19
N PHE A 28 8.46 3.74 -16.89
CA PHE A 28 9.65 4.04 -16.09
C PHE A 28 10.24 2.80 -15.39
N ARG A 29 9.95 1.59 -15.87
CA ARG A 29 10.42 0.31 -15.30
C ARG A 29 11.93 0.30 -15.05
N ASN A 30 12.73 0.74 -16.01
CA ASN A 30 14.20 0.76 -15.86
C ASN A 30 14.63 1.70 -14.74
N LEU A 31 14.00 2.86 -14.62
CA LEU A 31 14.25 3.79 -13.51
C LEU A 31 13.88 3.14 -12.15
N ALA A 32 12.78 2.39 -12.08
CA ALA A 32 12.39 1.66 -10.89
C ALA A 32 13.48 0.67 -10.45
N LEU A 33 13.99 -0.14 -11.38
CA LEU A 33 15.07 -1.11 -11.13
C LEU A 33 16.37 -0.42 -10.70
N GLU A 34 16.73 0.70 -11.33
CA GLU A 34 17.91 1.48 -10.93
C GLU A 34 17.76 2.06 -9.51
N ILE A 35 16.59 2.57 -9.14
CA ILE A 35 16.32 3.08 -7.80
C ILE A 35 16.41 1.94 -6.79
N LEU A 36 15.73 0.81 -7.01
CA LEU A 36 15.79 -0.36 -6.14
C LEU A 36 17.23 -0.84 -5.94
N LYS A 37 18.01 -0.92 -7.02
CA LYS A 37 19.42 -1.34 -6.97
C LYS A 37 20.27 -0.38 -6.14
N ARG A 38 20.10 0.95 -6.27
CA ARG A 38 20.80 1.94 -5.46
C ARG A 38 20.53 1.79 -3.97
N HIS A 39 19.32 1.39 -3.63
CA HIS A 39 18.91 1.13 -2.24
C HIS A 39 19.18 -0.32 -1.81
N GLY A 40 20.00 -1.10 -2.54
CA GLY A 40 20.43 -2.42 -2.14
C GLY A 40 19.48 -3.56 -2.50
N VAL A 41 18.49 -3.33 -3.36
CA VAL A 41 17.61 -4.35 -3.90
C VAL A 41 17.95 -4.59 -5.36
N ASP A 42 18.93 -5.46 -5.61
CA ASP A 42 19.33 -5.87 -6.95
C ASP A 42 18.58 -7.14 -7.37
N ASN A 43 18.01 -7.15 -8.56
CA ASN A 43 17.24 -8.28 -9.11
C ASN A 43 16.23 -8.88 -8.11
N PRO A 44 15.18 -8.16 -7.71
CA PRO A 44 14.24 -8.64 -6.70
C PRO A 44 13.57 -9.95 -7.12
N ASN A 45 13.70 -10.97 -6.24
CA ASN A 45 13.05 -12.26 -6.40
C ASN A 45 11.67 -12.21 -5.72
N PRO A 46 10.57 -12.64 -6.35
CA PRO A 46 9.24 -12.66 -5.75
C PRO A 46 9.16 -13.36 -4.39
N GLU A 47 9.92 -14.44 -4.20
CA GLU A 47 9.93 -15.24 -2.98
C GLU A 47 11.00 -14.78 -1.96
N GLY A 48 11.86 -13.82 -2.35
CA GLY A 48 12.87 -13.24 -1.48
C GLY A 48 12.28 -12.34 -0.39
N TRP A 49 13.04 -12.12 0.68
CA TRP A 49 12.68 -11.19 1.75
C TRP A 49 13.70 -10.06 1.79
N TYR A 50 13.22 -8.83 1.84
CA TYR A 50 14.03 -7.62 1.76
C TYR A 50 13.74 -6.72 2.94
N ARG A 51 14.76 -6.06 3.50
CA ARG A 51 14.58 -5.07 4.56
C ARG A 51 13.57 -4.01 4.12
N GLN A 52 12.52 -3.79 4.92
CA GLN A 52 11.47 -2.83 4.60
C GLN A 52 12.02 -1.42 4.39
N GLN A 53 13.07 -1.03 5.14
CA GLN A 53 13.66 0.30 5.00
C GLN A 53 14.22 0.54 3.60
N LEU A 54 14.85 -0.44 2.96
CA LEU A 54 15.38 -0.30 1.59
C LEU A 54 14.26 0.01 0.58
N TRP A 55 13.11 -0.60 0.78
CA TRP A 55 11.94 -0.36 -0.03
C TRP A 55 11.32 1.02 0.23
N LEU A 56 11.25 1.44 1.50
CA LEU A 56 10.78 2.77 1.88
C LEU A 56 11.70 3.89 1.38
N ASP A 57 13.01 3.68 1.38
CA ASP A 57 14.00 4.61 0.81
C ASP A 57 13.81 4.73 -0.71
N SER A 58 13.53 3.60 -1.38
CA SER A 58 13.18 3.60 -2.81
C SER A 58 11.90 4.39 -3.09
N PHE A 59 10.86 4.26 -2.26
CA PHE A 59 9.64 5.05 -2.37
C PHE A 59 9.89 6.55 -2.19
N LYS A 60 10.73 6.92 -1.24
CA LYS A 60 11.11 8.31 -1.01
C LYS A 60 11.80 8.90 -2.23
N GLU A 61 12.75 8.19 -2.82
CA GLU A 61 13.42 8.64 -4.05
C GLU A 61 12.45 8.74 -5.23
N ILE A 62 11.54 7.77 -5.41
CA ILE A 62 10.51 7.84 -6.44
C ILE A 62 9.60 9.07 -6.23
N TYR A 63 9.21 9.34 -5.00
CA TYR A 63 8.41 10.51 -4.66
C TYR A 63 9.11 11.82 -5.06
N GLU A 64 10.40 11.94 -4.73
CA GLU A 64 11.21 13.14 -4.99
C GLU A 64 11.50 13.35 -6.49
N ARG A 65 11.74 12.28 -7.25
CA ARG A 65 12.14 12.36 -8.66
C ARG A 65 10.99 12.33 -9.66
N VAL A 66 9.95 11.57 -9.36
CA VAL A 66 8.84 11.29 -10.30
C VAL A 66 7.52 11.88 -9.81
N GLY A 67 7.36 12.01 -8.50
CA GLY A 67 6.19 12.63 -7.89
C GLY A 67 5.19 11.64 -7.26
N LYS A 68 4.31 12.22 -6.46
CA LYS A 68 3.36 11.49 -5.61
C LYS A 68 2.38 10.57 -6.37
N SER A 69 1.99 10.94 -7.58
CA SER A 69 1.05 10.16 -8.39
C SER A 69 1.57 8.78 -8.73
N THR A 70 2.90 8.63 -8.85
CA THR A 70 3.55 7.35 -9.11
C THR A 70 3.38 6.40 -7.92
N LEU A 71 3.43 6.89 -6.70
CA LEU A 71 3.19 6.08 -5.50
C LEU A 71 1.75 5.54 -5.45
N ASN A 72 0.77 6.31 -5.92
CA ASN A 72 -0.60 5.81 -6.07
C ASN A 72 -0.69 4.68 -7.10
N LEU A 73 -0.02 4.82 -8.25
CA LEU A 73 0.02 3.76 -9.26
C LEU A 73 0.66 2.48 -8.72
N ILE A 74 1.75 2.60 -7.97
CA ILE A 74 2.41 1.46 -7.32
C ILE A 74 1.44 0.77 -6.33
N GLY A 75 0.76 1.55 -5.48
CA GLY A 75 -0.22 1.02 -4.53
C GLY A 75 -1.34 0.24 -5.22
N ARG A 76 -1.80 0.69 -6.38
CA ARG A 76 -2.82 -0.02 -7.17
C ARG A 76 -2.36 -1.38 -7.67
N LYS A 77 -1.08 -1.58 -7.90
CA LYS A 77 -0.52 -2.86 -8.40
C LYS A 77 -0.49 -3.96 -7.34
N ILE A 78 -0.51 -3.62 -6.06
CA ILE A 78 -0.47 -4.62 -4.99
C ILE A 78 -1.65 -5.63 -5.10
N PRO A 79 -2.92 -5.20 -5.17
CA PRO A 79 -4.03 -6.15 -5.29
C PRO A 79 -4.11 -6.84 -6.65
N GLU A 80 -3.59 -6.23 -7.72
CA GLU A 80 -3.62 -6.84 -9.06
C GLU A 80 -2.83 -8.16 -9.10
N ASN A 81 -1.73 -8.23 -8.37
CA ASN A 81 -0.86 -9.39 -8.30
C ASN A 81 -1.19 -10.36 -7.14
N ALA A 82 -2.14 -10.00 -6.28
CA ALA A 82 -2.51 -10.81 -5.13
C ALA A 82 -3.54 -11.88 -5.49
N LYS A 83 -3.38 -13.07 -4.91
CA LYS A 83 -4.40 -14.14 -4.92
C LYS A 83 -5.35 -13.90 -3.76
N PHE A 84 -6.64 -13.94 -4.04
CA PHE A 84 -7.68 -13.79 -3.02
C PHE A 84 -8.45 -15.09 -2.85
N PRO A 85 -8.73 -15.50 -1.61
CA PRO A 85 -9.63 -16.63 -1.33
C PRO A 85 -11.04 -16.37 -1.90
N PRO A 86 -11.79 -17.43 -2.30
CA PRO A 86 -13.13 -17.29 -2.89
C PRO A 86 -14.14 -16.56 -2.01
N GLU A 87 -13.97 -16.61 -0.70
CA GLU A 87 -14.80 -15.93 0.28
C GLU A 87 -14.65 -14.42 0.29
N ILE A 88 -13.63 -13.85 -0.36
CA ILE A 88 -13.48 -12.41 -0.58
C ILE A 88 -14.27 -12.03 -1.83
N ASP A 89 -15.55 -11.77 -1.66
CA ASP A 89 -16.55 -11.58 -2.72
C ASP A 89 -17.20 -10.18 -2.72
N SER A 90 -16.79 -9.30 -1.79
CA SER A 90 -17.39 -7.97 -1.60
C SER A 90 -16.35 -6.93 -1.18
N ILE A 91 -16.66 -5.65 -1.36
CA ILE A 91 -15.79 -4.55 -0.95
C ILE A 91 -15.49 -4.61 0.56
N ASP A 92 -16.51 -4.87 1.39
CA ASP A 92 -16.32 -4.98 2.85
C ASP A 92 -15.27 -6.03 3.21
N LYS A 93 -15.42 -7.25 2.66
CA LYS A 93 -14.48 -8.34 2.94
C LYS A 93 -13.09 -8.05 2.35
N ALA A 94 -13.04 -7.46 1.17
CA ALA A 94 -11.79 -7.09 0.53
C ALA A 94 -11.03 -6.03 1.35
N LEU A 95 -11.69 -4.97 1.80
CA LEU A 95 -11.06 -3.95 2.61
C LEU A 95 -10.64 -4.47 3.99
N ALA A 96 -11.45 -5.32 4.63
CA ALA A 96 -11.10 -5.96 5.90
C ALA A 96 -9.90 -6.91 5.77
N SER A 97 -9.70 -7.54 4.61
CA SER A 97 -8.59 -8.47 4.37
C SER A 97 -7.22 -7.79 4.18
N ILE A 98 -7.17 -6.47 3.96
CA ILE A 98 -5.92 -5.74 3.73
C ILE A 98 -4.96 -5.93 4.89
N ASN A 99 -5.45 -5.85 6.13
CA ASN A 99 -4.60 -6.02 7.31
C ASN A 99 -4.00 -7.43 7.41
N VAL A 100 -4.78 -8.45 7.09
CA VAL A 100 -4.30 -9.85 7.09
C VAL A 100 -3.22 -10.02 6.02
N ALA A 101 -3.47 -9.57 4.79
CA ALA A 101 -2.50 -9.62 3.71
C ALA A 101 -1.22 -8.84 4.05
N TYR A 102 -1.35 -7.69 4.70
CA TYR A 102 -0.24 -6.88 5.16
C TYR A 102 0.69 -7.68 6.10
N HIS A 103 0.11 -8.36 7.10
CA HIS A 103 0.89 -9.16 8.05
C HIS A 103 1.49 -10.43 7.45
N ILE A 104 0.86 -11.03 6.43
CA ILE A 104 1.44 -12.18 5.71
C ILE A 104 2.65 -11.78 4.87
N ASN A 105 2.66 -10.57 4.33
CA ASN A 105 3.71 -10.07 3.45
C ASN A 105 4.85 -9.33 4.17
N HIS A 106 4.80 -9.28 5.51
CA HIS A 106 5.82 -8.65 6.36
C HIS A 106 6.20 -9.58 7.51
N ARG A 107 7.42 -9.44 8.01
CA ARG A 107 7.93 -10.19 9.18
C ARG A 107 9.04 -9.41 9.88
N GLY A 108 9.44 -9.85 11.08
CA GLY A 108 10.66 -9.41 11.75
C GLY A 108 10.52 -8.22 12.69
N GLY A 109 9.29 -7.80 13.04
CA GLY A 109 9.08 -6.73 14.01
C GLY A 109 7.71 -6.05 13.92
N GLU A 110 7.59 -4.88 14.53
CA GLU A 110 6.40 -4.04 14.43
C GLU A 110 6.31 -3.43 13.03
N ILE A 111 5.17 -3.63 12.38
CA ILE A 111 4.92 -3.18 11.02
C ILE A 111 3.79 -2.14 10.92
N GLY A 112 3.01 -1.98 11.99
CA GLY A 112 1.77 -1.20 11.98
C GLY A 112 0.58 -2.01 11.47
N ARG A 113 -0.50 -1.32 11.07
CA ARG A 113 -1.76 -1.98 10.72
C ARG A 113 -2.66 -1.15 9.82
N TYR A 114 -3.70 -1.83 9.31
CA TYR A 114 -4.84 -1.25 8.61
C TYR A 114 -6.11 -1.58 9.40
N ASP A 115 -6.72 -0.58 10.02
CA ASP A 115 -7.96 -0.76 10.80
C ASP A 115 -9.18 -0.45 9.93
N PHE A 116 -9.95 -1.49 9.59
CA PHE A 116 -11.20 -1.38 8.84
C PHE A 116 -12.38 -1.15 9.78
N THR A 117 -13.28 -0.23 9.44
CA THR A 117 -14.54 0.01 10.13
C THR A 117 -15.66 0.21 9.12
N LYS A 118 -16.71 -0.62 9.18
CA LYS A 118 -17.92 -0.42 8.40
C LYS A 118 -18.74 0.73 9.02
N LEU A 119 -19.10 1.74 8.22
CA LEU A 119 -19.87 2.91 8.66
C LEU A 119 -21.35 2.86 8.24
N GLY A 120 -21.70 1.93 7.36
CA GLY A 120 -23.05 1.78 6.83
C GLY A 120 -23.10 0.78 5.66
N PRO A 121 -24.24 0.58 5.01
CA PRO A 121 -24.38 -0.42 3.95
C PRO A 121 -23.35 -0.30 2.82
N ASN A 122 -23.04 0.93 2.40
CA ASN A 122 -22.12 1.23 1.29
C ASN A 122 -21.05 2.24 1.70
N ARG A 123 -20.60 2.20 2.95
CA ARG A 123 -19.60 3.12 3.48
C ARG A 123 -18.68 2.43 4.47
N ALA A 124 -17.39 2.72 4.35
CA ALA A 124 -16.38 2.24 5.29
C ALA A 124 -15.32 3.31 5.54
N ARG A 125 -14.55 3.08 6.59
CA ARG A 125 -13.35 3.84 6.96
C ARG A 125 -12.19 2.87 7.13
N LEU A 126 -11.02 3.26 6.60
CA LEU A 126 -9.75 2.63 6.92
C LEU A 126 -8.83 3.64 7.60
N VAL A 127 -8.25 3.22 8.72
CA VAL A 127 -7.19 3.96 9.41
C VAL A 127 -5.88 3.21 9.16
N CYS A 128 -4.94 3.86 8.50
CA CYS A 128 -3.65 3.28 8.10
C CYS A 128 -2.55 3.80 9.04
N ALA A 129 -2.16 2.99 10.00
CA ALA A 129 -1.07 3.26 10.93
C ALA A 129 0.14 2.38 10.54
N ASN A 130 0.87 2.79 9.50
CA ASN A 130 1.98 2.07 8.89
C ASN A 130 3.01 3.06 8.31
N PRO A 131 4.22 2.64 7.88
CA PRO A 131 5.25 3.55 7.38
C PRO A 131 5.09 3.96 5.92
N TYR A 132 4.08 3.45 5.19
CA TYR A 132 3.90 3.72 3.77
C TYR A 132 3.33 5.12 3.51
N PRO A 133 3.66 5.75 2.36
CA PRO A 133 3.16 7.08 2.03
C PRO A 133 1.66 7.08 1.75
N CYS A 134 1.00 8.22 2.02
CA CYS A 134 -0.44 8.38 1.88
C CYS A 134 -0.95 7.99 0.50
N GLU A 135 -0.25 8.34 -0.58
CA GLU A 135 -0.65 8.02 -1.94
C GLU A 135 -0.60 6.53 -2.25
N PHE A 136 0.36 5.81 -1.67
CA PHE A 136 0.44 4.36 -1.82
C PHE A 136 -0.79 3.68 -1.19
N ASP A 137 -1.12 4.03 0.06
CA ASP A 137 -2.30 3.51 0.74
C ASP A 137 -3.59 3.87 -0.02
N LEU A 138 -3.70 5.10 -0.52
CA LEU A 138 -4.83 5.52 -1.34
C LEU A 138 -4.98 4.63 -2.58
N GLY A 139 -3.89 4.37 -3.29
CA GLY A 139 -3.86 3.51 -4.47
C GLY A 139 -4.26 2.07 -4.17
N LEU A 140 -3.72 1.49 -3.10
CA LEU A 140 -4.05 0.15 -2.60
C LEU A 140 -5.56 0.02 -2.33
N ILE A 141 -6.12 0.95 -1.54
CA ILE A 141 -7.54 0.93 -1.16
C ILE A 141 -8.44 1.13 -2.39
N GLN A 142 -8.09 2.03 -3.30
CA GLN A 142 -8.82 2.25 -4.55
C GLN A 142 -8.86 0.99 -5.42
N SER A 143 -7.73 0.29 -5.57
CA SER A 143 -7.65 -0.92 -6.36
C SER A 143 -8.46 -2.05 -5.73
N MET A 144 -8.38 -2.23 -4.40
CA MET A 144 -9.19 -3.19 -3.66
C MET A 144 -10.69 -2.93 -3.84
N ALA A 145 -11.14 -1.69 -3.64
CA ALA A 145 -12.54 -1.33 -3.78
C ALA A 145 -13.05 -1.57 -5.22
N ARG A 146 -12.25 -1.24 -6.24
CA ARG A 146 -12.60 -1.46 -7.65
C ARG A 146 -12.70 -2.93 -8.02
N ARG A 147 -11.76 -3.76 -7.53
CA ARG A 147 -11.71 -5.19 -7.86
C ARG A 147 -12.98 -5.93 -7.40
N PHE A 148 -13.56 -5.52 -6.28
CA PHE A 148 -14.72 -6.15 -5.65
C PHE A 148 -15.99 -5.29 -5.70
N GLN A 149 -16.04 -4.34 -6.63
CA GLN A 149 -17.21 -3.45 -6.78
C GLN A 149 -18.45 -4.22 -7.25
N PRO A 150 -19.62 -3.91 -6.69
CA PRO A 150 -20.89 -4.42 -7.22
C PRO A 150 -21.13 -3.94 -8.66
N VAL A 151 -21.82 -4.75 -9.45
CA VAL A 151 -22.19 -4.38 -10.82
C VAL A 151 -22.95 -3.05 -10.82
N GLY A 152 -22.57 -2.14 -11.71
CA GLY A 152 -23.18 -0.83 -11.86
C GLY A 152 -22.83 0.20 -10.77
N ARG A 153 -21.88 -0.12 -9.87
CA ARG A 153 -21.39 0.81 -8.86
C ARG A 153 -19.95 1.19 -9.12
N THR A 154 -19.60 2.45 -8.89
CA THR A 154 -18.22 2.93 -8.95
C THR A 154 -17.80 3.39 -7.55
N PRO A 155 -16.88 2.71 -6.87
CA PRO A 155 -16.45 3.13 -5.55
C PRO A 155 -15.63 4.41 -5.60
N SER A 156 -15.81 5.25 -4.57
CA SER A 156 -15.01 6.44 -4.31
C SER A 156 -14.16 6.20 -3.06
N VAL A 157 -12.90 6.61 -3.12
CA VAL A 157 -11.97 6.57 -1.99
C VAL A 157 -11.33 7.94 -1.84
N THR A 158 -11.48 8.55 -0.68
CA THR A 158 -10.92 9.87 -0.37
C THR A 158 -10.09 9.81 0.90
N HIS A 159 -8.95 10.53 0.91
CA HIS A 159 -8.18 10.78 2.12
C HIS A 159 -8.94 11.82 2.98
N ASP A 160 -9.18 11.51 4.24
CA ASP A 160 -9.88 12.41 5.16
C ASP A 160 -8.91 13.44 5.73
N GLU A 161 -8.90 14.63 5.12
CA GLU A 161 -8.00 15.74 5.51
C GLU A 161 -8.35 16.36 6.89
N THR A 162 -9.49 15.99 7.48
CA THR A 162 -9.89 16.46 8.81
C THR A 162 -9.25 15.62 9.93
N GLN A 163 -8.69 14.45 9.58
CA GLN A 163 -8.03 13.53 10.50
C GLN A 163 -6.50 13.72 10.46
N PRO A 164 -5.78 13.21 11.48
CA PRO A 164 -4.33 13.17 11.46
C PRO A 164 -3.79 12.56 10.16
N CYS A 165 -2.67 13.10 9.66
CA CYS A 165 -2.01 12.62 8.46
C CYS A 165 -0.51 12.44 8.74
N ARG A 166 0.06 11.28 8.38
CA ARG A 166 1.48 10.94 8.60
C ARG A 166 2.42 11.91 7.93
N ARG A 167 2.07 12.42 6.75
CA ARG A 167 2.84 13.47 6.05
C ARG A 167 2.94 14.76 6.86
N LYS A 168 1.93 15.04 7.69
CA LYS A 168 1.87 16.22 8.57
C LYS A 168 2.35 15.88 10.00
N GLY A 169 3.03 14.74 10.19
CA GLY A 169 3.54 14.31 11.51
C GLY A 169 2.53 13.54 12.37
N GLY A 170 1.34 13.24 11.86
CA GLY A 170 0.34 12.44 12.55
C GLY A 170 0.73 10.96 12.69
N ALA A 171 0.00 10.21 13.50
CA ALA A 171 0.26 8.80 13.76
C ALA A 171 -0.32 7.87 12.67
N SER A 172 -1.30 8.33 11.90
CA SER A 172 -2.02 7.54 10.89
C SER A 172 -2.58 8.42 9.80
N CYS A 173 -3.08 7.80 8.73
CA CYS A 173 -3.94 8.43 7.73
C CYS A 173 -5.30 7.75 7.73
N THR A 174 -6.36 8.49 7.46
CA THR A 174 -7.74 7.98 7.40
C THR A 174 -8.27 8.10 5.98
N TYR A 175 -8.92 7.04 5.50
CA TYR A 175 -9.56 7.00 4.18
C TYR A 175 -11.03 6.64 4.34
N LEU A 176 -11.88 7.38 3.62
CA LEU A 176 -13.32 7.11 3.51
C LEU A 176 -13.60 6.44 2.18
N VAL A 177 -14.33 5.34 2.22
CA VAL A 177 -14.73 4.56 1.06
C VAL A 177 -16.25 4.54 0.97
N SER A 178 -16.79 4.79 -0.23
CA SER A 178 -18.23 4.67 -0.54
C SER A 178 -18.43 3.95 -1.87
N TRP A 179 -19.54 3.18 -2.02
CA TRP A 179 -19.85 2.39 -3.22
C TRP A 179 -21.34 2.16 -3.45
#